data_76adfc757e09107996b97cbff7e8fae2
#
_entry.id   76adfc757e09107996b97cbff7e8fae2
#
_cell.length_a   1.000
_cell.length_b   1.000
_cell.length_c   1.000
_cell.angle_alpha   90.00
_cell.angle_beta   90.00
_cell.angle_gamma   90.00
#
_symmetry.space_group_name_H-M   'P 1'
#
loop_
_entity.id
_entity.type
_entity.pdbx_description
1 polymer ?
#
loop_
_entity_poly.entity_id
_entity_poly.type
_entity_poly.pdbx_seq_one_letter_code
_entity_poly.pdbx_strand_id
1 'polypeptide(L)'
;MSLPGAIELPDGALVRGRGLRNPTPEGTPDYGLYLGSPRMRRAVMARVDAPSWKHEWVEWPDFRLPKAPADAVVLIRDLHARAVAGARVEVACGGGVGRTGTVIACLAVLAGVPSGDAVAWARTNYNRRAVETPWQKRWVARFPNVTSAG
;
A
#
# COMPACT_ATOMS: atom_id res chain seq x y z
N MET A 1 -3.36 1.79 20.22
CA MET A 1 -3.26 0.36 19.84
C MET A 1 -3.04 0.25 18.34
N SER A 2 -2.20 -0.68 17.93
CA SER A 2 -1.96 -0.95 16.52
C SER A 2 -2.98 -1.94 15.96
N LEU A 3 -3.13 -1.96 14.63
CA LEU A 3 -3.92 -2.99 13.97
C LEU A 3 -3.18 -4.34 14.08
N PRO A 4 -3.89 -5.44 14.32
CA PRO A 4 -3.27 -6.78 14.25
C PRO A 4 -2.62 -6.98 12.88
N GLY A 5 -1.41 -7.53 12.88
CA GLY A 5 -0.65 -7.74 11.65
C GLY A 5 0.08 -6.51 11.10
N ALA A 6 0.02 -5.37 11.79
CA ALA A 6 0.76 -4.19 11.38
C ALA A 6 2.27 -4.42 11.47
N ILE A 7 3.00 -3.87 10.51
CA ILE A 7 4.47 -3.88 10.51
C ILE A 7 4.97 -2.48 10.86
N GLU A 8 6.19 -2.41 11.38
CA GLU A 8 6.82 -1.15 11.75
C GLU A 8 7.78 -0.71 10.65
N LEU A 9 7.61 0.54 10.19
CA LEU A 9 8.54 1.19 9.27
C LEU A 9 9.78 1.68 10.03
N PRO A 10 10.90 1.96 9.34
CA PRO A 10 12.12 2.40 10.02
C PRO A 10 11.99 3.65 10.88
N ASP A 11 11.00 4.50 10.61
CA ASP A 11 10.71 5.70 11.41
C ASP A 11 9.75 5.45 12.57
N GLY A 12 9.36 4.19 12.81
CA GLY A 12 8.43 3.81 13.86
C GLY A 12 6.96 3.86 13.48
N ALA A 13 6.61 4.36 12.31
CA ALA A 13 5.22 4.36 11.84
C ALA A 13 4.75 2.91 11.58
N LEU A 14 3.46 2.65 11.85
CA LEU A 14 2.89 1.32 11.70
C LEU A 14 1.91 1.30 10.52
N VAL A 15 1.94 0.22 9.75
CA VAL A 15 1.01 0.02 8.63
C VAL A 15 0.65 -1.46 8.52
N ARG A 16 -0.63 -1.75 8.27
CA ARG A 16 -1.09 -3.10 7.98
C ARG A 16 -1.28 -3.26 6.48
N GLY A 17 -0.65 -4.30 5.90
CA GLY A 17 -0.97 -4.73 4.53
C GLY A 17 -1.90 -5.93 4.57
N ARG A 18 -2.84 -6.03 3.62
CA ARG A 18 -3.69 -7.22 3.52
C ARG A 18 -4.22 -7.45 2.10
N GLY A 19 -4.78 -8.62 1.87
CA GLY A 19 -5.46 -8.96 0.62
C GLY A 19 -6.97 -8.82 0.76
N LEU A 20 -7.60 -8.12 -0.17
CA LEU A 20 -9.06 -7.91 -0.17
C LEU A 20 -9.84 -9.19 -0.49
N ARG A 21 -9.16 -10.20 -1.09
CA ARG A 21 -9.76 -11.51 -1.35
C ARG A 21 -9.73 -12.42 -0.14
N ASN A 22 -8.94 -12.10 0.88
CA ASN A 22 -8.84 -12.88 2.10
C ASN A 22 -9.91 -12.42 3.09
N PRO A 23 -10.24 -13.22 4.12
CA PRO A 23 -11.14 -12.78 5.17
C PRO A 23 -10.65 -11.48 5.81
N THR A 24 -11.59 -10.58 6.11
CA THR A 24 -11.26 -9.31 6.74
C THR A 24 -10.66 -9.56 8.13
N PRO A 25 -9.45 -9.07 8.41
CA PRO A 25 -8.84 -9.28 9.71
C PRO A 25 -9.49 -8.44 10.80
N GLU A 26 -9.22 -8.81 12.04
CA GLU A 26 -9.69 -8.04 13.20
C GLU A 26 -9.08 -6.65 13.23
N GLY A 27 -9.75 -5.73 13.90
CA GLY A 27 -9.30 -4.35 14.07
C GLY A 27 -9.79 -3.44 12.96
N THR A 28 -10.43 -2.35 13.36
CA THR A 28 -10.96 -1.36 12.42
C THR A 28 -9.92 -0.28 12.19
N PRO A 29 -9.49 -0.05 10.93
CA PRO A 29 -8.56 1.04 10.63
C PRO A 29 -9.19 2.41 10.86
N ASP A 30 -8.35 3.41 11.09
CA ASP A 30 -8.75 4.81 11.01
C ASP A 30 -8.76 5.30 9.56
N TYR A 31 -7.93 4.67 8.72
CA TYR A 31 -7.83 5.02 7.30
C TYR A 31 -7.30 3.84 6.49
N GLY A 32 -7.81 3.68 5.27
CA GLY A 32 -7.35 2.67 4.34
C GLY A 32 -7.03 3.23 2.96
N LEU A 33 -6.01 2.66 2.31
CA LEU A 33 -5.69 2.92 0.91
C LEU A 33 -5.82 1.60 0.14
N TYR A 34 -6.73 1.58 -0.82
CA TYR A 34 -7.07 0.36 -1.56
C TYR A 34 -6.67 0.48 -3.02
N LEU A 35 -6.06 -0.58 -3.54
CA LEU A 35 -5.43 -0.61 -4.85
C LEU A 35 -6.14 -1.65 -5.70
N GLY A 36 -6.78 -1.22 -6.77
CA GLY A 36 -7.50 -2.15 -7.61
C GLY A 36 -8.13 -1.52 -8.84
N SER A 37 -8.70 -2.37 -9.68
CA SER A 37 -9.48 -1.94 -10.83
C SER A 37 -10.85 -1.38 -10.39
N PRO A 38 -11.53 -0.62 -11.24
CA PRO A 38 -12.89 -0.20 -10.97
C PRO A 38 -13.84 -1.37 -10.69
N ARG A 39 -13.64 -2.50 -11.37
CA ARG A 39 -14.43 -3.71 -11.14
C ARG A 39 -14.20 -4.27 -9.75
N MET A 40 -12.96 -4.36 -9.29
CA MET A 40 -12.64 -4.80 -7.94
C MET A 40 -13.22 -3.86 -6.91
N ARG A 41 -13.09 -2.56 -7.11
CA ARG A 41 -13.66 -1.56 -6.19
C ARG A 41 -15.17 -1.78 -6.03
N ARG A 42 -15.89 -1.95 -7.12
CA ARG A 42 -17.35 -2.19 -7.06
C ARG A 42 -17.65 -3.48 -6.29
N ALA A 43 -16.92 -4.55 -6.57
CA ALA A 43 -17.13 -5.85 -5.91
C ALA A 43 -16.88 -5.76 -4.40
N VAL A 44 -15.78 -5.14 -3.99
CA VAL A 44 -15.44 -4.97 -2.58
C VAL A 44 -16.44 -4.08 -1.86
N MET A 45 -16.82 -2.96 -2.46
CA MET A 45 -17.73 -2.00 -1.84
C MET A 45 -19.18 -2.50 -1.76
N ALA A 46 -19.50 -3.58 -2.48
CA ALA A 46 -20.82 -4.24 -2.39
C ALA A 46 -20.88 -5.30 -1.28
N ARG A 47 -19.78 -5.59 -0.61
CA ARG A 47 -19.70 -6.64 0.42
C ARG A 47 -20.24 -6.13 1.75
N VAL A 48 -20.73 -7.08 2.58
CA VAL A 48 -21.17 -6.76 3.95
C VAL A 48 -20.02 -6.18 4.78
N ASP A 49 -18.80 -6.67 4.56
CA ASP A 49 -17.61 -6.23 5.27
C ASP A 49 -16.83 -5.13 4.51
N ALA A 50 -17.50 -4.41 3.62
CA ALA A 50 -16.88 -3.30 2.89
C ALA A 50 -16.34 -2.26 3.87
N PRO A 51 -15.20 -1.60 3.51
CA PRO A 51 -14.67 -0.53 4.33
C PRO A 51 -15.70 0.56 4.59
N SER A 52 -16.05 0.76 5.87
CA SER A 52 -16.97 1.83 6.32
C SER A 52 -16.21 3.02 6.89
N TRP A 53 -14.89 2.88 7.09
CA TRP A 53 -13.99 3.91 7.59
C TRP A 53 -13.50 4.78 6.44
N LYS A 54 -12.87 5.89 6.76
CA LYS A 54 -12.28 6.79 5.77
C LYS A 54 -11.26 6.04 4.93
N HIS A 55 -11.35 6.18 3.62
CA HIS A 55 -10.44 5.49 2.70
C HIS A 55 -10.40 6.17 1.34
N GLU A 56 -9.42 5.79 0.53
CA GLU A 56 -9.29 6.17 -0.87
C GLU A 56 -8.99 4.95 -1.71
N TRP A 57 -9.33 5.02 -2.98
CA TRP A 57 -9.01 4.00 -3.97
C TRP A 57 -8.05 4.56 -5.00
N VAL A 58 -7.04 3.77 -5.33
CA VAL A 58 -6.12 4.03 -6.45
C VAL A 58 -6.42 3.02 -7.54
N GLU A 59 -6.71 3.49 -8.74
CA GLU A 59 -6.86 2.59 -9.89
C GLU A 59 -5.49 2.03 -10.24
N TRP A 60 -5.32 0.74 -9.95
CA TRP A 60 -4.05 0.05 -10.09
C TRP A 60 -4.29 -1.38 -10.55
N PRO A 61 -4.23 -1.63 -11.87
CA PRO A 61 -4.42 -2.99 -12.39
C PRO A 61 -3.34 -3.93 -11.90
N ASP A 62 -3.70 -5.20 -11.72
CA ASP A 62 -2.76 -6.20 -11.23
C ASP A 62 -1.55 -6.33 -12.16
N PHE A 63 -0.39 -6.52 -11.56
CA PHE A 63 0.91 -6.61 -12.26
C PHE A 63 1.29 -5.37 -13.06
N ARG A 64 0.65 -4.23 -12.83
CA ARG A 64 0.90 -2.99 -13.55
C ARG A 64 1.29 -1.85 -12.64
N LEU A 65 1.36 -0.65 -13.18
CA LEU A 65 1.56 0.59 -12.45
C LEU A 65 0.23 1.31 -12.24
N PRO A 66 0.15 2.27 -11.31
CA PRO A 66 -1.07 3.08 -11.16
C PRO A 66 -1.43 3.79 -12.46
N LYS A 67 -2.71 3.90 -12.74
CA LYS A 67 -3.19 4.65 -13.91
C LYS A 67 -2.87 6.14 -13.84
N ALA A 68 -2.90 6.70 -12.63
CA ALA A 68 -2.54 8.11 -12.37
C ALA A 68 -1.38 8.15 -11.36
N PRO A 69 -0.12 8.01 -11.82
CA PRO A 69 1.03 7.90 -10.91
C PRO A 69 1.21 9.09 -9.99
N ALA A 70 0.99 10.31 -10.46
CA ALA A 70 1.12 11.50 -9.61
C ALA A 70 0.12 11.49 -8.47
N ASP A 71 -1.13 11.11 -8.73
CA ASP A 71 -2.16 10.99 -7.69
C ASP A 71 -1.82 9.88 -6.70
N ALA A 72 -1.28 8.77 -7.19
CA ALA A 72 -0.85 7.67 -6.33
C ALA A 72 0.25 8.11 -5.37
N VAL A 73 1.23 8.90 -5.83
CA VAL A 73 2.29 9.44 -4.97
C VAL A 73 1.70 10.30 -3.86
N VAL A 74 0.75 11.18 -4.19
CA VAL A 74 0.08 12.03 -3.20
C VAL A 74 -0.61 11.19 -2.13
N LEU A 75 -1.34 10.16 -2.55
CA LEU A 75 -2.08 9.30 -1.61
C LEU A 75 -1.15 8.44 -0.77
N ILE A 76 -0.03 7.96 -1.33
CA ILE A 76 0.96 7.21 -0.56
C ILE A 76 1.65 8.10 0.48
N ARG A 77 2.00 9.34 0.10
CA ARG A 77 2.55 10.31 1.05
C ARG A 77 1.58 10.63 2.17
N ASP A 78 0.29 10.78 1.84
CA ASP A 78 -0.75 11.03 2.84
C ASP A 78 -0.90 9.84 3.79
N LEU A 79 -0.86 8.61 3.25
CA LEU A 79 -0.91 7.39 4.06
C LEU A 79 0.24 7.37 5.08
N HIS A 80 1.45 7.68 4.64
CA HIS A 80 2.62 7.75 5.52
C HIS A 80 2.46 8.83 6.59
N ALA A 81 2.02 10.02 6.21
CA ALA A 81 1.81 11.11 7.15
C ALA A 81 0.80 10.76 8.24
N ARG A 82 -0.30 10.07 7.85
CA ARG A 82 -1.29 9.59 8.82
C ARG A 82 -0.71 8.55 9.77
N ALA A 83 0.09 7.62 9.25
CA ALA A 83 0.76 6.61 10.07
C ALA A 83 1.74 7.25 11.06
N VAL A 84 2.54 8.22 10.61
CA VAL A 84 3.46 8.97 11.47
C VAL A 84 2.70 9.71 12.58
N ALA A 85 1.53 10.24 12.27
CA ALA A 85 0.68 10.93 13.25
C ALA A 85 -0.02 9.97 14.23
N GLY A 86 0.14 8.66 14.07
CA GLY A 86 -0.41 7.66 14.98
C GLY A 86 -1.74 7.06 14.55
N ALA A 87 -2.26 7.40 13.38
CA ALA A 87 -3.46 6.77 12.87
C ALA A 87 -3.21 5.29 12.55
N ARG A 88 -4.23 4.46 12.77
CA ARG A 88 -4.18 3.04 12.41
C ARG A 88 -4.52 2.92 10.92
N VAL A 89 -3.51 2.69 10.09
CA VAL A 89 -3.67 2.68 8.64
C VAL A 89 -3.46 1.30 8.05
N GLU A 90 -4.16 1.04 6.95
CA GLU A 90 -3.92 -0.18 6.18
C GLU A 90 -3.84 0.13 4.68
N VAL A 91 -3.17 -0.74 3.95
CA VAL A 91 -3.11 -0.73 2.50
C VAL A 91 -3.42 -2.13 2.00
N ALA A 92 -4.23 -2.23 0.95
CA ALA A 92 -4.65 -3.54 0.46
C ALA A 92 -4.84 -3.53 -1.06
N CYS A 93 -4.53 -4.68 -1.66
CA CYS A 93 -4.91 -5.01 -3.04
C CYS A 93 -5.60 -6.38 -3.03
N GLY A 94 -5.86 -6.98 -4.18
CA GLY A 94 -6.54 -8.28 -4.23
C GLY A 94 -5.87 -9.36 -3.38
N GLY A 95 -4.60 -9.63 -3.62
CA GLY A 95 -3.84 -10.65 -2.91
C GLY A 95 -3.04 -10.15 -1.71
N GLY A 96 -2.85 -8.85 -1.59
CA GLY A 96 -2.06 -8.27 -0.49
C GLY A 96 -0.56 -8.44 -0.63
N VAL A 97 -0.05 -8.76 -1.80
CA VAL A 97 1.36 -9.09 -2.04
C VAL A 97 2.03 -8.08 -2.95
N GLY A 98 1.71 -8.07 -4.25
CA GLY A 98 2.46 -7.31 -5.26
C GLY A 98 2.26 -5.81 -5.17
N ARG A 99 1.04 -5.35 -5.42
CA ARG A 99 0.71 -3.90 -5.38
C ARG A 99 0.81 -3.37 -3.96
N THR A 100 0.29 -4.09 -2.99
CA THR A 100 0.42 -3.73 -1.57
C THR A 100 1.89 -3.66 -1.17
N GLY A 101 2.69 -4.65 -1.54
CA GLY A 101 4.12 -4.66 -1.27
C GLY A 101 4.85 -3.50 -1.95
N THR A 102 4.41 -3.10 -3.14
CA THR A 102 4.97 -1.93 -3.84
C THR A 102 4.72 -0.65 -3.04
N VAL A 103 3.51 -0.46 -2.52
CA VAL A 103 3.20 0.69 -1.66
C VAL A 103 4.02 0.64 -0.37
N ILE A 104 4.13 -0.53 0.26
CA ILE A 104 4.93 -0.69 1.48
C ILE A 104 6.40 -0.34 1.22
N ALA A 105 6.96 -0.75 0.08
CA ALA A 105 8.30 -0.35 -0.31
C ALA A 105 8.42 1.18 -0.44
N CYS A 106 7.44 1.83 -1.04
CA CYS A 106 7.39 3.29 -1.14
C CYS A 106 7.30 3.95 0.25
N LEU A 107 6.51 3.38 1.15
CA LEU A 107 6.44 3.88 2.53
C LEU A 107 7.79 3.75 3.23
N ALA A 108 8.52 2.66 2.97
CA ALA A 108 9.86 2.49 3.50
C ALA A 108 10.82 3.59 3.00
N VAL A 109 10.70 3.99 1.72
CA VAL A 109 11.48 5.12 1.19
C VAL A 109 11.15 6.40 1.97
N LEU A 110 9.88 6.68 2.19
CA LEU A 110 9.46 7.85 2.96
C LEU A 110 9.95 7.79 4.41
N ALA A 111 10.14 6.60 4.95
CA ALA A 111 10.64 6.37 6.30
C ALA A 111 12.17 6.34 6.39
N GLY A 112 12.90 6.57 5.29
CA GLY A 112 14.34 6.73 5.29
C GLY A 112 15.15 5.62 4.62
N VAL A 113 14.52 4.56 4.11
CA VAL A 113 15.23 3.52 3.37
C VAL A 113 15.64 4.09 2.00
N PRO A 114 16.91 3.94 1.57
CA PRO A 114 17.30 4.34 0.22
C PRO A 114 16.41 3.64 -0.82
N SER A 115 16.00 4.36 -1.85
CA SER A 115 15.05 3.84 -2.84
C SER A 115 15.54 2.56 -3.53
N GLY A 116 16.85 2.40 -3.69
CA GLY A 116 17.45 1.19 -4.25
C GLY A 116 17.36 -0.04 -3.33
N ASP A 117 17.13 0.16 -2.05
CA ASP A 117 17.06 -0.90 -1.04
C ASP A 117 15.61 -1.20 -0.61
N ALA A 118 14.65 -0.42 -1.05
CA ALA A 118 13.29 -0.48 -0.52
C ALA A 118 12.56 -1.77 -0.89
N VAL A 119 12.77 -2.31 -2.08
CA VAL A 119 12.17 -3.59 -2.47
C VAL A 119 12.70 -4.72 -1.59
N ALA A 120 14.00 -4.78 -1.35
CA ALA A 120 14.60 -5.77 -0.46
C ALA A 120 14.04 -5.62 0.96
N TRP A 121 13.90 -4.38 1.44
CA TRP A 121 13.32 -4.12 2.75
C TRP A 121 11.88 -4.66 2.85
N ALA A 122 11.04 -4.39 1.86
CA ALA A 122 9.67 -4.86 1.84
C ALA A 122 9.59 -6.39 1.80
N ARG A 123 10.49 -7.02 1.07
CA ARG A 123 10.55 -8.49 0.99
C ARG A 123 10.99 -9.14 2.28
N THR A 124 11.83 -8.48 3.06
CA THR A 124 12.27 -8.96 4.36
C THR A 124 11.24 -8.72 5.45
N ASN A 125 10.58 -7.55 5.45
CA ASN A 125 9.77 -7.11 6.58
C ASN A 125 8.27 -7.27 6.38
N TYR A 126 7.80 -7.41 5.14
CA TYR A 126 6.38 -7.58 4.84
C TYR A 126 6.09 -8.92 4.21
N ASN A 127 6.56 -9.16 2.98
CA ASN A 127 6.29 -10.38 2.25
C ASN A 127 7.42 -10.62 1.23
N ARG A 128 7.96 -11.83 1.21
CA ARG A 128 9.09 -12.17 0.32
C ARG A 128 8.78 -11.98 -1.17
N ARG A 129 7.49 -11.93 -1.55
CA ARG A 129 7.04 -11.74 -2.93
C ARG A 129 6.57 -10.31 -3.21
N ALA A 130 6.77 -9.39 -2.28
CA ALA A 130 6.43 -7.99 -2.48
C ALA A 130 7.12 -7.47 -3.75
N VAL A 131 6.41 -6.65 -4.51
CA VAL A 131 6.89 -6.05 -5.78
C VAL A 131 7.13 -7.14 -6.83
N GLU A 132 6.13 -7.41 -7.65
CA GLU A 132 6.10 -8.59 -8.51
C GLU A 132 6.73 -8.38 -9.89
N THR A 133 6.83 -7.15 -10.38
CA THR A 133 7.27 -6.90 -11.76
C THR A 133 8.47 -5.96 -11.82
N PRO A 134 9.27 -6.04 -12.93
CA PRO A 134 10.40 -5.12 -13.11
C PRO A 134 9.99 -3.64 -13.16
N TRP A 135 8.83 -3.33 -13.75
CA TRP A 135 8.36 -1.95 -13.80
C TRP A 135 7.90 -1.44 -12.44
N GLN A 136 7.33 -2.30 -11.59
CA GLN A 136 7.04 -1.94 -10.21
C GLN A 136 8.33 -1.68 -9.43
N LYS A 137 9.36 -2.50 -9.62
CA LYS A 137 10.68 -2.27 -9.01
C LYS A 137 11.27 -0.91 -9.42
N ARG A 138 11.19 -0.58 -10.71
CA ARG A 138 11.68 0.71 -11.20
C ARG A 138 10.89 1.88 -10.63
N TRP A 139 9.59 1.69 -10.46
CA TRP A 139 8.72 2.70 -9.87
C TRP A 139 9.14 3.02 -8.43
N VAL A 140 9.37 1.98 -7.63
CA VAL A 140 9.88 2.12 -6.26
C VAL A 140 11.26 2.82 -6.26
N ALA A 141 12.15 2.43 -7.16
CA ALA A 141 13.50 3.01 -7.21
C ALA A 141 13.49 4.51 -7.54
N ARG A 142 12.44 5.00 -8.20
CA ARG A 142 12.28 6.43 -8.52
C ARG A 142 11.42 7.17 -7.51
N PHE A 143 10.72 6.47 -6.66
CA PHE A 143 9.81 7.10 -5.69
C PHE A 143 10.59 8.06 -4.77
N PRO A 144 10.08 9.25 -4.47
CA PRO A 144 8.75 9.77 -4.81
C PRO A 144 8.66 10.57 -6.12
N ASN A 145 9.65 10.53 -6.99
CA ASN A 145 9.72 11.34 -8.21
C ASN A 145 9.10 10.66 -9.43
N VAL A 146 8.15 9.75 -9.22
CA VAL A 146 7.50 8.94 -10.26
C VAL A 146 6.23 9.63 -10.75
N THR A 147 6.38 10.77 -11.41
CA THR A 147 5.25 11.55 -11.91
C THR A 147 4.75 11.10 -13.27
N SER A 148 5.43 10.14 -13.90
CA SER A 148 5.03 9.56 -15.18
C SER A 148 4.87 8.05 -15.06
N ALA A 149 4.14 7.44 -16.00
CA ALA A 149 3.90 6.00 -16.03
C ALA A 149 5.07 5.19 -16.57
N GLY A 150 6.07 5.84 -17.13
CA GLY A 150 7.18 5.18 -17.79
C GLY A 150 8.42 4.93 -16.94
#